data_b53899a362a42aba6562923c7a1d6a53
#
_entry.id   b53899a362a42aba6562923c7a1d6a53
#
_cell.length_a   1.000
_cell.length_b   1.000
_cell.length_c   1.000
_cell.angle_alpha   90.00
_cell.angle_beta   90.00
_cell.angle_gamma   90.00
#
_symmetry.space_group_name_H-M   'P 1'
#
loop_
_entity.id
_entity.type
_entity.pdbx_description
1 polymer ?
#
loop_
_entity_poly.entity_id
_entity_poly.type
_entity_poly.pdbx_seq_one_letter_code
_entity_poly.pdbx_strand_id
1 'polypeptide(L)'
;MKILMLSWEYPPRIVGGISRVVHDLSHRLTQDGHEVTVVTYKDGNVPYFEDDNGVQVYRVDNFMISPNNFIDWIMQLNFNMIAKTGEIIAEKGNFDVIHAHDWLTAYAGKTLKYAYNTPLVSTIHATEAGRNSGIQGEMQKKCYIFVTDKRG
;
A
#
# COMPACT_ATOMS: atom_id res chain seq x y z
N MET A 1 -10.00 -4.60 16.01
CA MET A 1 -10.10 -3.60 14.91
C MET A 1 -9.87 -4.30 13.58
N LYS A 2 -10.51 -3.83 12.52
CA LYS A 2 -10.23 -4.23 11.14
C LYS A 2 -9.21 -3.26 10.52
N ILE A 3 -8.03 -3.75 10.20
CA ILE A 3 -6.89 -2.95 9.73
C ILE A 3 -6.59 -3.30 8.28
N LEU A 4 -6.58 -2.30 7.41
CA LEU A 4 -6.10 -2.44 6.04
C LEU A 4 -4.65 -1.94 5.98
N MET A 5 -3.74 -2.77 5.49
CA MET A 5 -2.38 -2.37 5.15
C MET A 5 -2.19 -2.34 3.65
N LEU A 6 -1.66 -1.25 3.13
CA LEU A 6 -1.28 -1.10 1.73
C LEU A 6 0.24 -1.09 1.63
N SER A 7 0.80 -2.03 0.91
CA SER A 7 2.23 -2.13 0.68
C SER A 7 2.55 -2.58 -0.74
N TRP A 8 3.58 -2.01 -1.35
CA TRP A 8 4.02 -2.41 -2.69
C TRP A 8 4.82 -3.72 -2.69
N GLU A 9 5.28 -4.15 -1.51
CA GLU A 9 5.97 -5.41 -1.31
C GLU A 9 5.48 -6.12 -0.04
N TYR A 10 5.37 -7.43 -0.13
CA TYR A 10 5.04 -8.37 0.94
C TYR A 10 5.65 -9.73 0.54
N PRO A 11 6.13 -10.57 1.45
CA PRO A 11 6.73 -11.85 1.07
C PRO A 11 5.84 -12.67 0.12
N PRO A 12 6.41 -13.37 -0.88
CA PRO A 12 7.85 -13.57 -1.12
C PRO A 12 8.55 -12.41 -1.85
N ARG A 13 7.82 -11.35 -2.26
CA ARG A 13 8.42 -10.17 -2.87
C ARG A 13 9.16 -9.36 -1.82
N ILE A 14 10.48 -9.35 -1.93
CA ILE A 14 11.38 -8.58 -1.06
C ILE A 14 12.27 -7.71 -1.95
N VAL A 15 11.95 -6.42 -2.04
CA VAL A 15 12.77 -5.43 -2.73
C VAL A 15 13.68 -4.71 -1.73
N GLY A 16 13.12 -4.46 -0.54
CA GLY A 16 13.84 -3.78 0.54
C GLY A 16 13.32 -4.17 1.92
N GLY A 17 13.48 -3.26 2.89
CA GLY A 17 13.08 -3.50 4.28
C GLY A 17 11.58 -3.44 4.53
N ILE A 18 10.79 -2.83 3.63
CA ILE A 18 9.35 -2.63 3.81
C ILE A 18 8.62 -3.97 3.93
N SER A 19 8.98 -4.94 3.09
CA SER A 19 8.36 -6.27 3.09
C SER A 19 8.41 -6.92 4.47
N ARG A 20 9.55 -6.87 5.14
CA ARG A 20 9.72 -7.43 6.49
C ARG A 20 8.92 -6.65 7.54
N VAL A 21 8.97 -5.33 7.48
CA VAL A 21 8.24 -4.48 8.43
C VAL A 21 6.74 -4.74 8.33
N VAL A 22 6.19 -4.79 7.12
CA VAL A 22 4.76 -5.05 6.92
C VAL A 22 4.39 -6.46 7.37
N HIS A 23 5.20 -7.45 7.03
CA HIS A 23 5.01 -8.83 7.47
C HIS A 23 4.99 -8.93 9.00
N ASP A 24 6.03 -8.48 9.67
CA ASP A 24 6.17 -8.62 11.12
C ASP A 24 5.08 -7.83 11.86
N LEU A 25 4.78 -6.61 11.40
CA LEU A 25 3.73 -5.78 11.98
C LEU A 25 2.33 -6.40 11.79
N SER A 26 2.01 -6.90 10.59
CA SER A 26 0.71 -7.52 10.32
C SER A 26 0.49 -8.77 11.18
N HIS A 27 1.51 -9.61 11.32
CA HIS A 27 1.46 -10.78 12.18
C HIS A 27 1.31 -10.41 13.66
N ARG A 28 2.07 -9.40 14.10
CA ARG A 28 1.97 -8.95 15.50
C ARG A 28 0.59 -8.41 15.81
N LEU A 29 0.01 -7.59 14.95
CA LEU A 29 -1.34 -7.06 15.14
C LEU A 29 -2.40 -8.17 15.12
N THR A 30 -2.23 -9.20 14.28
CA THR A 30 -3.11 -10.37 14.28
C THR A 30 -2.99 -11.16 15.59
N GLN A 31 -1.80 -11.35 16.14
CA GLN A 31 -1.58 -11.98 17.45
C GLN A 31 -2.22 -11.17 18.59
N ASP A 32 -2.26 -9.85 18.47
CA ASP A 32 -2.91 -8.95 19.43
C ASP A 32 -4.45 -8.92 19.27
N GLY A 33 -5.03 -9.74 18.39
CA GLY A 33 -6.46 -9.93 18.22
C GLY A 33 -7.12 -8.98 17.21
N HIS A 34 -6.36 -8.37 16.32
CA HIS A 34 -6.88 -7.55 15.23
C HIS A 34 -7.09 -8.38 13.95
N GLU A 35 -8.09 -7.99 13.16
CA GLU A 35 -8.28 -8.51 11.80
C GLU A 35 -7.42 -7.69 10.84
N VAL A 36 -6.39 -8.30 10.27
CA VAL A 36 -5.46 -7.60 9.38
C VAL A 36 -5.59 -8.10 7.96
N THR A 37 -5.81 -7.17 7.04
CA THR A 37 -5.82 -7.39 5.60
C THR A 37 -4.68 -6.62 4.97
N VAL A 38 -3.86 -7.29 4.17
CA VAL A 38 -2.80 -6.68 3.37
C VAL A 38 -3.20 -6.70 1.91
N VAL A 39 -3.13 -5.56 1.23
CA VAL A 39 -3.25 -5.46 -0.23
C VAL A 39 -1.89 -5.08 -0.79
N THR A 40 -1.35 -5.92 -1.67
CA THR A 40 0.01 -5.81 -2.17
C THR A 40 0.11 -6.19 -3.64
N TYR A 41 1.27 -5.94 -4.26
CA TYR A 41 1.54 -6.32 -5.63
C TYR A 41 1.79 -7.83 -5.76
N LYS A 42 1.20 -8.43 -6.80
CA LYS A 42 1.45 -9.82 -7.19
C LYS A 42 2.72 -9.89 -8.03
N ASP A 43 3.73 -10.54 -7.51
CA ASP A 43 4.98 -10.76 -8.21
C ASP A 43 5.20 -12.25 -8.43
N GLY A 44 5.35 -12.64 -9.68
CA GLY A 44 5.57 -14.04 -10.05
C GLY A 44 4.36 -14.95 -9.82
N ASN A 45 4.66 -16.24 -9.63
CA ASN A 45 3.64 -17.29 -9.49
C ASN A 45 3.22 -17.47 -8.03
N VAL A 46 2.56 -16.46 -7.48
CA VAL A 46 1.98 -16.48 -6.13
C VAL A 46 0.47 -16.39 -6.21
N PRO A 47 -0.30 -16.88 -5.21
CA PRO A 47 -1.76 -16.79 -5.25
C PRO A 47 -2.24 -15.34 -5.12
N TYR A 48 -3.41 -15.05 -5.68
CA TYR A 48 -4.09 -13.75 -5.52
C TYR A 48 -4.59 -13.53 -4.10
N PHE A 49 -4.96 -14.60 -3.41
CA PHE A 49 -5.36 -14.58 -2.01
C PHE A 49 -4.61 -15.65 -1.23
N GLU A 50 -4.21 -15.30 -0.03
CA GLU A 50 -3.54 -16.20 0.90
C GLU A 50 -3.91 -15.82 2.34
N ASP A 51 -4.17 -16.82 3.17
CA ASP A 51 -4.19 -16.66 4.62
C ASP A 51 -2.79 -16.99 5.16
N ASP A 52 -2.06 -15.94 5.52
CA ASP A 52 -0.73 -16.07 6.08
C ASP A 52 -0.79 -15.98 7.61
N ASN A 53 -1.06 -17.12 8.25
CA ASN A 53 -1.21 -17.26 9.70
C ASN A 53 -2.20 -16.25 10.32
N GLY A 54 -3.34 -16.07 9.67
CA GLY A 54 -4.41 -15.17 10.09
C GLY A 54 -4.35 -13.76 9.48
N VAL A 55 -3.26 -13.42 8.79
CA VAL A 55 -3.19 -12.21 7.95
C VAL A 55 -3.80 -12.51 6.59
N GLN A 56 -4.83 -11.76 6.20
CA GLN A 56 -5.46 -11.93 4.89
C GLN A 56 -4.70 -11.13 3.83
N VAL A 57 -3.98 -11.82 2.97
CA VAL A 57 -3.15 -11.20 1.93
C VAL A 57 -3.85 -11.27 0.58
N TYR A 58 -4.17 -10.11 0.02
CA TYR A 58 -4.69 -9.96 -1.34
C TYR A 58 -3.62 -9.35 -2.23
N ARG A 59 -3.37 -10.00 -3.36
CA ARG A 59 -2.38 -9.54 -4.35
C ARG A 59 -3.07 -9.02 -5.59
N VAL A 60 -2.59 -7.91 -6.12
CA VAL A 60 -3.10 -7.27 -7.33
C VAL A 60 -2.03 -7.27 -8.42
N ASP A 61 -2.44 -7.54 -9.65
CA ASP A 61 -1.61 -7.37 -10.83
C ASP A 61 -1.59 -5.90 -11.26
N ASN A 62 -0.53 -5.52 -11.96
CA ASN A 62 -0.59 -4.37 -12.84
C ASN A 62 -1.09 -4.82 -14.22
N PHE A 63 -1.92 -3.98 -14.87
CA PHE A 63 -2.42 -4.29 -16.20
C PHE A 63 -1.26 -4.40 -17.22
N MET A 64 -1.50 -5.19 -18.27
CA MET A 64 -0.50 -5.55 -19.29
C MET A 64 -0.01 -4.41 -20.19
N ILE A 65 -0.44 -3.19 -19.96
CA ILE A 65 0.12 -2.02 -20.64
C ILE A 65 1.48 -1.78 -20.01
N SER A 66 2.54 -2.05 -20.78
CA SER A 66 3.90 -1.76 -20.33
C SER A 66 3.99 -0.30 -19.90
N PRO A 67 4.24 -0.02 -18.63
CA PRO A 67 4.35 1.36 -18.17
C PRO A 67 5.60 1.98 -18.81
N ASN A 68 5.47 3.18 -19.34
CA ASN A 68 6.58 3.91 -19.95
C ASN A 68 7.65 4.30 -18.92
N ASN A 69 7.27 4.34 -17.64
CA ASN A 69 8.17 4.68 -16.56
C ASN A 69 7.65 4.14 -15.21
N PHE A 70 8.47 4.27 -14.18
CA PHE A 70 8.15 3.77 -12.85
C PHE A 70 6.93 4.46 -12.21
N ILE A 71 6.69 5.73 -12.50
CA ILE A 71 5.52 6.46 -11.98
C ILE A 71 4.23 5.89 -12.56
N ASP A 72 4.20 5.58 -13.86
CA ASP A 72 3.02 4.97 -14.49
C ASP A 72 2.73 3.61 -13.87
N TRP A 73 3.78 2.83 -13.57
CA TRP A 73 3.65 1.55 -12.87
C TRP A 73 3.05 1.74 -11.45
N ILE A 74 3.53 2.72 -10.69
CA ILE A 74 3.00 3.05 -9.36
C ILE A 74 1.54 3.47 -9.43
N MET A 75 1.17 4.28 -10.41
CA MET A 75 -0.22 4.72 -10.59
C MET A 75 -1.14 3.54 -10.88
N GLN A 76 -0.74 2.62 -11.77
CA GLN A 76 -1.50 1.40 -12.05
C GLN A 76 -1.66 0.55 -10.77
N LEU A 77 -0.60 0.37 -10.00
CA LEU A 77 -0.66 -0.36 -8.73
C LEU A 77 -1.68 0.27 -7.78
N ASN A 78 -1.66 1.58 -7.62
CA ASN A 78 -2.61 2.29 -6.75
C ASN A 78 -4.06 2.13 -7.23
N PHE A 79 -4.33 2.22 -8.53
CA PHE A 79 -5.67 1.96 -9.08
C PHE A 79 -6.14 0.54 -8.75
N ASN A 80 -5.29 -0.44 -8.92
CA ASN A 80 -5.63 -1.84 -8.66
C ASN A 80 -5.83 -2.10 -7.15
N MET A 81 -5.05 -1.45 -6.29
CA MET A 81 -5.24 -1.50 -4.84
C MET A 81 -6.58 -0.89 -4.42
N ILE A 82 -6.97 0.25 -5.01
CA ILE A 82 -8.26 0.90 -4.75
C ILE A 82 -9.41 -0.02 -5.17
N ALA A 83 -9.35 -0.56 -6.38
CA ALA A 83 -10.38 -1.45 -6.91
C ALA A 83 -10.53 -2.70 -6.04
N LYS A 84 -9.42 -3.37 -5.70
CA LYS A 84 -9.44 -4.57 -4.85
C LYS A 84 -9.97 -4.26 -3.45
N THR A 85 -9.56 -3.16 -2.86
CA THR A 85 -10.07 -2.75 -1.55
C THR A 85 -11.57 -2.47 -1.59
N GLY A 86 -12.07 -1.85 -2.66
CA GLY A 86 -13.51 -1.65 -2.86
C GLY A 86 -14.29 -2.96 -2.90
N GLU A 87 -13.77 -3.98 -3.60
CA GLU A 87 -14.36 -5.33 -3.62
C GLU A 87 -14.39 -5.95 -2.21
N ILE A 88 -13.29 -5.87 -1.48
CA ILE A 88 -13.19 -6.40 -0.11
C ILE A 88 -14.18 -5.70 0.82
N ILE A 89 -14.30 -4.39 0.75
CA ILE A 89 -15.24 -3.61 1.57
C ILE A 89 -16.69 -3.96 1.24
N ALA A 90 -17.01 -4.13 -0.04
CA ALA A 90 -18.36 -4.54 -0.47
C ALA A 90 -18.74 -5.93 0.09
N GLU A 91 -17.78 -6.83 0.20
CA GLU A 91 -17.99 -8.19 0.69
C GLU A 91 -17.96 -8.29 2.22
N LYS A 92 -17.00 -7.64 2.87
CA LYS A 92 -16.67 -7.86 4.29
C LYS A 92 -16.92 -6.65 5.20
N GLY A 93 -17.35 -5.53 4.63
CA GLY A 93 -17.54 -4.27 5.37
C GLY A 93 -16.27 -3.43 5.46
N ASN A 94 -16.43 -2.22 5.99
CA ASN A 94 -15.38 -1.21 6.05
C ASN A 94 -14.27 -1.57 7.06
N PHE A 95 -13.12 -0.95 6.88
CA PHE A 95 -11.98 -1.00 7.81
C PHE A 95 -12.08 0.12 8.85
N ASP A 96 -11.51 -0.12 10.03
CA ASP A 96 -11.40 0.88 11.09
C ASP A 96 -10.25 1.85 10.87
N VAL A 97 -9.21 1.38 10.19
CA VAL A 97 -8.03 2.18 9.85
C VAL A 97 -7.34 1.65 8.60
N ILE A 98 -6.78 2.57 7.82
CA ILE A 98 -5.91 2.29 6.68
C ILE A 98 -4.48 2.63 7.07
N HIS A 99 -3.55 1.72 6.86
CA HIS A 99 -2.12 1.93 7.07
C HIS A 99 -1.37 1.82 5.74
N ALA A 100 -0.98 2.95 5.17
CA ALA A 100 -0.21 3.02 3.94
C ALA A 100 1.29 3.02 4.24
N HIS A 101 2.03 2.14 3.59
CA HIS A 101 3.48 2.02 3.73
C HIS A 101 4.20 2.66 2.55
N ASP A 102 4.93 3.71 2.88
CA ASP A 102 5.71 4.56 1.97
C ASP A 102 4.84 5.35 0.95
N TRP A 103 5.48 6.23 0.20
CA TRP A 103 4.86 7.07 -0.80
C TRP A 103 4.22 6.27 -1.96
N LEU A 104 4.73 5.07 -2.21
CA LEU A 104 4.31 4.16 -3.27
C LEU A 104 2.83 3.76 -3.19
N THR A 105 2.23 3.80 -2.00
CA THR A 105 0.83 3.47 -1.74
C THR A 105 0.01 4.66 -1.26
N ALA A 106 0.62 5.85 -1.21
CA ALA A 106 0.00 7.04 -0.63
C ALA A 106 -1.26 7.50 -1.38
N TYR A 107 -1.27 7.36 -2.72
CA TYR A 107 -2.42 7.73 -3.52
C TYR A 107 -3.64 6.84 -3.22
N ALA A 108 -3.43 5.52 -3.16
CA ALA A 108 -4.49 4.58 -2.78
C ALA A 108 -4.98 4.85 -1.36
N GLY A 109 -4.09 5.02 -0.39
CA GLY A 109 -4.44 5.34 0.98
C GLY A 109 -5.27 6.62 1.09
N LYS A 110 -4.85 7.70 0.42
CA LYS A 110 -5.56 8.96 0.39
C LYS A 110 -6.95 8.85 -0.25
N THR A 111 -7.05 8.17 -1.38
CA THR A 111 -8.33 7.97 -2.08
C THR A 111 -9.31 7.18 -1.22
N LEU A 112 -8.86 6.07 -0.64
CA LEU A 112 -9.69 5.21 0.21
C LEU A 112 -10.13 5.92 1.51
N LYS A 113 -9.25 6.73 2.10
CA LYS A 113 -9.58 7.57 3.26
C LYS A 113 -10.84 8.41 2.99
N TYR A 114 -10.87 9.11 1.87
CA TYR A 114 -12.00 10.00 1.54
C TYR A 114 -13.22 9.23 1.01
N ALA A 115 -13.01 8.19 0.22
CA ALA A 115 -14.11 7.39 -0.34
C ALA A 115 -14.92 6.67 0.74
N TYR A 116 -14.26 6.19 1.78
CA TYR A 116 -14.87 5.37 2.83
C TYR A 116 -14.88 6.04 4.22
N ASN A 117 -14.44 7.30 4.30
CA ASN A 117 -14.33 8.05 5.56
C ASN A 117 -13.57 7.27 6.64
N THR A 118 -12.47 6.63 6.26
CA THR A 118 -11.66 5.78 7.13
C THR A 118 -10.37 6.51 7.50
N PRO A 119 -9.97 6.52 8.79
CA PRO A 119 -8.69 7.10 9.21
C PRO A 119 -7.50 6.51 8.47
N LEU A 120 -6.52 7.35 8.12
CA LEU A 120 -5.29 6.96 7.43
C LEU A 120 -4.08 7.23 8.31
N VAL A 121 -3.27 6.19 8.49
CA VAL A 121 -1.91 6.25 9.02
C VAL A 121 -0.94 6.01 7.87
N SER A 122 0.15 6.74 7.82
CA SER A 122 1.20 6.53 6.82
C SER A 122 2.55 6.37 7.51
N THR A 123 3.26 5.31 7.17
CA THR A 123 4.65 5.11 7.58
C THR A 123 5.57 5.40 6.40
N ILE A 124 6.42 6.41 6.55
CA ILE A 124 7.42 6.76 5.56
C ILE A 124 8.72 6.04 5.91
N HIS A 125 9.11 5.09 5.09
CA HIS A 125 10.32 4.29 5.29
C HIS A 125 11.59 5.00 4.80
N ALA A 126 11.45 5.82 3.75
CA ALA A 126 12.52 6.67 3.27
C ALA A 126 11.97 7.87 2.48
N THR A 127 12.61 9.01 2.63
CA THR A 127 12.33 10.20 1.83
C THR A 127 13.43 10.42 0.80
N GLU A 128 13.08 10.96 -0.36
CA GLU A 128 14.09 11.36 -1.35
C GLU A 128 15.03 12.46 -0.82
N ALA A 129 14.51 13.35 0.01
CA ALA A 129 15.33 14.35 0.69
C ALA A 129 16.40 13.70 1.58
N GLY A 130 16.06 12.60 2.27
CA GLY A 130 17.02 11.85 3.08
C GLY A 130 18.02 11.03 2.28
N ARG A 131 17.64 10.53 1.08
CA ARG A 131 18.53 9.73 0.23
C ARG A 131 19.51 10.59 -0.58
N ASN A 132 19.08 11.75 -1.08
CA ASN A 132 19.80 12.53 -2.09
C ASN A 132 20.12 13.96 -1.63
N SER A 133 20.09 14.22 -0.33
CA SER A 133 20.34 15.57 0.25
C SER A 133 19.44 16.68 -0.34
N GLY A 134 18.24 16.31 -0.77
CA GLY A 134 17.23 17.21 -1.32
C GLY A 134 16.39 16.60 -2.42
N ILE A 135 15.33 17.32 -2.83
CA ILE A 135 14.45 16.89 -3.92
C ILE A 135 15.10 17.27 -5.24
N GLN A 136 15.69 16.31 -5.91
CA GLN A 136 16.34 16.47 -7.20
C GLN A 136 15.59 15.68 -8.28
N GLY A 137 15.22 16.35 -9.37
CA GLY A 137 14.59 15.74 -10.53
C GLY A 137 13.06 15.83 -10.59
N GLU A 138 12.54 15.72 -11.80
CA GLU A 138 11.12 15.85 -12.14
C GLU A 138 10.24 14.78 -11.47
N MET A 139 10.74 13.56 -11.37
CA MET A 139 10.03 12.44 -10.79
C MET A 139 9.80 12.62 -9.29
N GLN A 140 10.80 13.14 -8.58
CA GLN A 140 10.75 13.39 -7.15
C GLN A 140 9.80 14.55 -6.80
N LYS A 141 9.76 15.59 -7.64
CA LYS A 141 8.81 16.71 -7.50
C LYS A 141 7.36 16.24 -7.64
N LYS A 142 7.08 15.34 -8.60
CA LYS A 142 5.75 14.76 -8.78
C LYS A 142 5.32 13.94 -7.57
N CYS A 143 6.18 13.11 -7.02
CA CYS A 143 5.90 12.33 -5.79
C CYS A 143 5.60 13.22 -4.59
N TYR A 144 6.36 14.31 -4.41
CA TYR A 144 6.15 15.26 -3.33
C TYR A 144 4.77 15.91 -3.35
N ILE A 145 4.27 16.25 -4.54
CA ILE A 145 2.94 16.87 -4.73
C ILE A 145 1.81 15.91 -4.31
N PHE A 146 1.99 14.60 -4.49
CA PHE A 146 0.97 13.60 -4.11
C PHE A 146 0.90 13.33 -2.60
N VAL A 147 2.00 13.48 -1.88
CA VAL A 147 2.08 13.13 -0.45
C VAL A 147 1.74 14.33 0.44
N THR A 148 2.04 15.54 0.01
CA THR A 148 1.73 16.75 0.79
C THR A 148 0.33 17.26 0.46
N ASP A 149 -0.63 17.03 1.37
CA ASP A 149 -1.87 17.79 1.36
C ASP A 149 -1.58 19.19 1.90
N LYS A 150 -1.59 20.19 1.01
CA LYS A 150 -1.40 21.62 1.37
C LYS A 150 -2.66 22.26 1.97
N ARG A 151 -3.62 21.48 2.41
CA ARG A 151 -4.76 21.99 3.18
C ARG A 151 -4.49 21.79 4.66
N GLY A 152 -3.81 22.76 5.22
CA GLY A 152 -3.79 23.04 6.64
C GLY A 152 -5.11 23.60 7.09
#